data_3fb379fb7f1ba6a819984e894992ef91
#
_entry.id   3fb379fb7f1ba6a819984e894992ef91
#
_cell.length_a   1.000
_cell.length_b   1.000
_cell.length_c   1.000
_cell.angle_alpha   90.00
_cell.angle_beta   90.00
_cell.angle_gamma   90.00
#
_symmetry.space_group_name_H-M   'P 1'
#
loop_
_entity.id
_entity.type
_entity.pdbx_description
1 polymer ?
#
loop_
_entity_poly.entity_id
_entity_poly.type
_entity_poly.pdbx_seq_one_letter_code
_entity_poly.pdbx_strand_id
1 'polypeptide(L)'
;VTPTVLFAAAAGGLAVLAAREGLLASPAAARWIRHALEPLRRAGEEGYAPSTLERRRLTLLGTGTAIGGGWFLGGPALAVPLALAGPAAVAWAIGSRRRRYRRAVERSLPEGATAIADSLSAGRSLRASLAESVASLDGPGASELARLAGELELGAGTTEAVARWRRRMRSERVDAFAAALLSQRLAGGDLAGLLRRFAVGAAERERVAEDARSATAQARFTGLLVVAMPTGGALLAELLEPGFLATLLASPPAAFLLGLAALL
;
A
#
# COMPACT_ATOMS: atom_id res chain seq x y z
N VAL A 1 15.92 -23.25 28.31
CA VAL A 1 14.70 -22.39 28.32
C VAL A 1 13.87 -22.85 29.49
N THR A 2 13.82 -22.06 30.56
CA THR A 2 13.06 -22.41 31.77
C THR A 2 11.59 -22.57 31.40
N PRO A 3 10.87 -23.61 31.88
CA PRO A 3 9.46 -23.83 31.56
C PRO A 3 8.58 -22.60 31.85
N THR A 4 9.02 -21.70 32.70
CA THR A 4 8.39 -20.42 33.00
C THR A 4 8.28 -19.49 31.77
N VAL A 5 9.26 -19.49 30.85
CA VAL A 5 9.22 -18.65 29.62
C VAL A 5 8.22 -19.19 28.63
N LEU A 6 8.12 -20.51 28.46
CA LEU A 6 7.12 -21.16 27.62
C LEU A 6 5.69 -20.96 28.14
N PHE A 7 5.51 -21.08 29.49
CA PHE A 7 4.21 -20.79 30.11
C PHE A 7 3.83 -19.32 30.02
N ALA A 8 4.77 -18.39 30.17
CA ALA A 8 4.51 -16.96 29.98
C ALA A 8 4.16 -16.61 28.54
N ALA A 9 4.83 -17.21 27.55
CA ALA A 9 4.53 -17.00 26.14
C ALA A 9 3.16 -17.61 25.75
N ALA A 10 2.84 -18.80 26.25
CA ALA A 10 1.55 -19.45 26.04
C ALA A 10 0.40 -18.67 26.71
N ALA A 11 0.57 -18.25 27.97
CA ALA A 11 -0.39 -17.41 28.69
C ALA A 11 -0.59 -16.06 27.99
N GLY A 12 0.50 -15.49 27.45
CA GLY A 12 0.47 -14.29 26.64
C GLY A 12 -0.33 -14.44 25.35
N GLY A 13 -0.11 -15.50 24.62
CA GLY A 13 -0.84 -15.84 23.41
C GLY A 13 -2.36 -16.03 23.68
N LEU A 14 -2.68 -16.76 24.74
CA LEU A 14 -4.07 -16.99 25.16
C LEU A 14 -4.77 -15.70 25.61
N ALA A 15 -4.09 -14.82 26.33
CA ALA A 15 -4.66 -13.54 26.75
C ALA A 15 -4.90 -12.58 25.57
N VAL A 16 -4.02 -12.58 24.55
CA VAL A 16 -4.23 -11.83 23.30
C VAL A 16 -5.41 -12.39 22.50
N LEU A 17 -5.56 -13.72 22.45
CA LEU A 17 -6.71 -14.36 21.81
C LEU A 17 -8.01 -14.09 22.59
N ALA A 18 -8.01 -14.18 23.90
CA ALA A 18 -9.16 -13.87 24.74
C ALA A 18 -9.56 -12.38 24.68
N ALA A 19 -8.56 -11.47 24.67
CA ALA A 19 -8.81 -10.04 24.45
C ALA A 19 -9.37 -9.77 23.06
N ARG A 20 -8.89 -10.46 22.02
CA ARG A 20 -9.43 -10.38 20.66
C ARG A 20 -10.87 -10.88 20.61
N GLU A 21 -11.17 -12.02 21.23
CA GLU A 21 -12.54 -12.56 21.25
C GLU A 21 -13.48 -11.70 22.09
N GLY A 22 -13.05 -11.20 23.23
CA GLY A 22 -13.82 -10.27 24.06
C GLY A 22 -14.09 -8.94 23.39
N LEU A 23 -13.12 -8.39 22.65
CA LEU A 23 -13.27 -7.19 21.82
C LEU A 23 -14.21 -7.42 20.62
N LEU A 24 -14.16 -8.61 20.01
CA LEU A 24 -15.04 -8.97 18.89
C LEU A 24 -16.46 -9.34 19.35
N ALA A 25 -16.62 -9.84 20.58
CA ALA A 25 -17.90 -10.21 21.16
C ALA A 25 -18.74 -8.98 21.57
N SER A 26 -18.11 -7.81 21.81
CA SER A 26 -18.87 -6.61 22.14
C SER A 26 -19.22 -5.80 20.88
N PRO A 27 -20.52 -5.62 20.54
CA PRO A 27 -20.93 -4.86 19.37
C PRO A 27 -20.55 -3.38 19.45
N ALA A 28 -20.31 -2.86 20.65
CA ALA A 28 -19.83 -1.50 20.87
C ALA A 28 -18.34 -1.35 20.52
N ALA A 29 -17.50 -2.27 20.95
CA ALA A 29 -16.07 -2.26 20.63
C ALA A 29 -15.82 -2.49 19.12
N ALA A 30 -16.56 -3.40 18.50
CA ALA A 30 -16.49 -3.64 17.07
C ALA A 30 -16.92 -2.39 16.25
N ARG A 31 -17.90 -1.63 16.69
CA ARG A 31 -18.29 -0.35 16.07
C ARG A 31 -17.23 0.71 16.25
N TRP A 32 -16.65 0.82 17.43
CA TRP A 32 -15.60 1.78 17.73
C TRP A 32 -14.34 1.50 16.91
N ILE A 33 -13.89 0.24 16.82
CA ILE A 33 -12.74 -0.18 15.99
C ILE A 33 -13.01 0.12 14.52
N ARG A 34 -14.19 -0.20 14.00
CA ARG A 34 -14.55 0.13 12.61
C ARG A 34 -14.50 1.63 12.35
N HIS A 35 -15.03 2.45 13.24
CA HIS A 35 -15.00 3.91 13.12
C HIS A 35 -13.58 4.47 13.23
N ALA A 36 -12.76 3.90 14.11
CA ALA A 36 -11.37 4.31 14.29
C ALA A 36 -10.49 3.96 13.08
N LEU A 37 -10.77 2.82 12.41
CA LEU A 37 -10.04 2.36 11.23
C LEU A 37 -10.64 2.86 9.89
N GLU A 38 -11.79 3.54 9.93
CA GLU A 38 -12.47 4.03 8.73
C GLU A 38 -11.57 4.94 7.85
N PRO A 39 -10.79 5.89 8.41
CA PRO A 39 -9.89 6.70 7.59
C PRO A 39 -8.81 5.87 6.88
N LEU A 40 -8.39 4.76 7.51
CA LEU A 40 -7.44 3.82 6.91
C LEU A 40 -8.07 3.01 5.78
N ARG A 41 -9.34 2.64 5.90
CA ARG A 41 -10.14 1.97 4.86
C ARG A 41 -10.36 2.91 3.69
N ARG A 42 -10.84 4.13 3.94
CA ARG A 42 -11.05 5.17 2.90
C ARG A 42 -9.77 5.54 2.16
N ALA A 43 -8.63 5.52 2.84
CA ALA A 43 -7.33 5.74 2.19
C ALA A 43 -6.99 4.65 1.16
N GLY A 44 -7.50 3.43 1.35
CA GLY A 44 -7.31 2.30 0.43
C GLY A 44 -8.39 2.16 -0.64
N GLU A 45 -9.62 2.57 -0.34
CA GLU A 45 -10.77 2.41 -1.25
C GLU A 45 -11.04 3.67 -2.09
N GLU A 46 -10.76 4.84 -1.55
CA GLU A 46 -11.08 6.15 -2.18
C GLU A 46 -9.83 7.02 -2.42
N GLY A 47 -8.63 6.55 -2.08
CA GLY A 47 -7.42 7.37 -2.12
C GLY A 47 -7.44 8.55 -1.14
N TYR A 48 -8.37 8.53 -0.17
CA TYR A 48 -8.59 9.61 0.79
C TYR A 48 -7.32 9.98 1.54
N ALA A 49 -7.08 11.28 1.70
CA ALA A 49 -6.00 11.79 2.54
C ALA A 49 -6.58 12.12 3.92
N PRO A 50 -6.29 11.32 4.97
CA PRO A 50 -6.79 11.59 6.30
C PRO A 50 -6.43 13.01 6.75
N SER A 51 -7.36 13.69 7.40
CA SER A 51 -7.14 15.00 8.00
C SER A 51 -6.07 14.93 9.09
N THR A 52 -5.52 16.07 9.49
CA THR A 52 -4.50 16.13 10.56
C THR A 52 -5.02 15.56 11.87
N LEU A 53 -6.30 15.77 12.18
CA LEU A 53 -6.95 15.21 13.38
C LEU A 53 -7.13 13.71 13.30
N GLU A 54 -7.58 13.19 12.16
CA GLU A 54 -7.73 11.74 11.95
C GLU A 54 -6.37 11.04 11.98
N ARG A 55 -5.35 11.63 11.35
CA ARG A 55 -3.99 11.12 11.40
C ARG A 55 -3.46 11.08 12.84
N ARG A 56 -3.69 12.13 13.63
CA ARG A 56 -3.30 12.19 15.05
C ARG A 56 -4.04 11.12 15.88
N ARG A 57 -5.33 10.91 15.65
CA ARG A 57 -6.09 9.83 16.29
C ARG A 57 -5.54 8.44 15.95
N LEU A 58 -5.28 8.19 14.67
CA LEU A 58 -4.70 6.91 14.24
C LEU A 58 -3.30 6.69 14.83
N THR A 59 -2.46 7.73 14.92
CA THR A 59 -1.14 7.61 15.55
C THR A 59 -1.24 7.32 17.03
N LEU A 60 -2.14 8.00 17.76
CA LEU A 60 -2.37 7.73 19.18
C LEU A 60 -2.86 6.30 19.43
N LEU A 61 -3.78 5.80 18.61
CA LEU A 61 -4.25 4.43 18.69
C LEU A 61 -3.16 3.42 18.35
N GLY A 62 -2.40 3.66 17.27
CA GLY A 62 -1.29 2.80 16.88
C GLY A 62 -0.17 2.76 17.94
N THR A 63 0.14 3.90 18.53
CA THR A 63 1.13 3.98 19.61
C THR A 63 0.62 3.30 20.89
N GLY A 64 -0.65 3.52 21.27
CA GLY A 64 -1.26 2.88 22.42
C GLY A 64 -1.30 1.36 22.31
N THR A 65 -1.67 0.83 21.14
CA THR A 65 -1.66 -0.63 20.89
C THR A 65 -0.25 -1.19 20.85
N ALA A 66 0.73 -0.43 20.35
CA ALA A 66 2.14 -0.83 20.33
C ALA A 66 2.74 -0.86 21.74
N ILE A 67 2.42 0.11 22.61
CA ILE A 67 2.83 0.13 24.02
C ILE A 67 2.22 -1.06 24.76
N GLY A 68 0.89 -1.25 24.65
CA GLY A 68 0.19 -2.33 25.33
C GLY A 68 0.69 -3.70 24.90
N GLY A 69 0.83 -3.92 23.58
CA GLY A 69 1.39 -5.16 23.03
C GLY A 69 2.86 -5.40 23.45
N GLY A 70 3.69 -4.36 23.38
CA GLY A 70 5.10 -4.43 23.78
C GLY A 70 5.27 -4.73 25.26
N TRP A 71 4.48 -4.07 26.11
CA TRP A 71 4.50 -4.31 27.56
C TRP A 71 4.12 -5.75 27.89
N PHE A 72 3.13 -6.28 27.19
CA PHE A 72 2.65 -7.64 27.41
C PHE A 72 3.64 -8.73 26.95
N LEU A 73 4.35 -8.49 25.82
CA LEU A 73 5.27 -9.46 25.21
C LEU A 73 6.68 -9.46 25.84
N GLY A 74 7.16 -8.33 26.33
CA GLY A 74 8.54 -8.22 26.82
C GLY A 74 8.77 -7.05 27.77
N GLY A 75 7.70 -6.57 28.42
CA GLY A 75 7.79 -5.50 29.40
C GLY A 75 8.28 -4.16 28.79
N PRO A 76 8.90 -3.29 29.61
CA PRO A 76 9.34 -1.97 29.16
C PRO A 76 10.42 -2.03 28.07
N ALA A 77 11.18 -3.09 27.99
CA ALA A 77 12.25 -3.25 26.99
C ALA A 77 11.72 -3.30 25.55
N LEU A 78 10.53 -3.89 25.33
CA LEU A 78 9.87 -3.91 24.02
C LEU A 78 8.83 -2.79 23.86
N ALA A 79 8.21 -2.32 24.93
CA ALA A 79 7.21 -1.27 24.87
C ALA A 79 7.77 0.06 24.32
N VAL A 80 8.97 0.45 24.75
CA VAL A 80 9.61 1.71 24.33
C VAL A 80 9.92 1.75 22.82
N PRO A 81 10.65 0.79 22.23
CA PRO A 81 10.93 0.81 20.79
C PRO A 81 9.66 0.68 19.94
N LEU A 82 8.67 -0.12 20.37
CA LEU A 82 7.40 -0.24 19.67
C LEU A 82 6.56 1.05 19.75
N ALA A 83 6.60 1.78 20.87
CA ALA A 83 5.95 3.07 21.00
C ALA A 83 6.53 4.09 20.01
N LEU A 84 7.85 4.13 19.84
CA LEU A 84 8.52 5.00 18.87
C LEU A 84 8.22 4.61 17.42
N ALA A 85 8.08 3.31 17.13
CA ALA A 85 7.74 2.80 15.80
C ALA A 85 6.26 3.01 15.43
N GLY A 86 5.36 3.15 16.40
CA GLY A 86 3.91 3.28 16.19
C GLY A 86 3.51 4.36 15.20
N PRO A 87 3.92 5.62 15.37
CA PRO A 87 3.60 6.71 14.44
C PRO A 87 4.13 6.47 13.04
N ALA A 88 5.34 5.92 12.92
CA ALA A 88 5.95 5.59 11.64
C ALA A 88 5.19 4.46 10.92
N ALA A 89 4.77 3.42 11.65
CA ALA A 89 3.97 2.32 11.13
C ALA A 89 2.61 2.80 10.60
N VAL A 90 1.91 3.68 11.33
CA VAL A 90 0.65 4.27 10.88
C VAL A 90 0.84 5.14 9.63
N ALA A 91 1.88 5.99 9.61
CA ALA A 91 2.18 6.81 8.45
C ALA A 91 2.52 5.95 7.22
N TRP A 92 3.29 4.89 7.41
CA TRP A 92 3.61 3.92 6.36
C TRP A 92 2.37 3.17 5.87
N ALA A 93 1.48 2.73 6.79
CA ALA A 93 0.23 2.03 6.43
C ALA A 93 -0.69 2.91 5.60
N ILE A 94 -0.91 4.18 6.00
CA ILE A 94 -1.70 5.15 5.21
C ILE A 94 -1.04 5.39 3.84
N GLY A 95 0.26 5.64 3.83
CA GLY A 95 1.01 5.90 2.60
C GLY A 95 1.01 4.70 1.64
N SER A 96 1.15 3.48 2.16
CA SER A 96 1.15 2.25 1.36
C SER A 96 -0.22 1.97 0.74
N ARG A 97 -1.32 2.17 1.51
CA ARG A 97 -2.69 2.02 1.00
C ARG A 97 -3.01 3.03 -0.09
N ARG A 98 -2.66 4.31 0.11
CA ARG A 98 -2.85 5.34 -0.91
C ARG A 98 -2.01 5.09 -2.16
N ARG A 99 -0.78 4.62 -2.02
CA ARG A 99 0.06 4.23 -3.16
C ARG A 99 -0.52 3.04 -3.91
N ARG A 100 -1.08 2.04 -3.22
CA ARG A 100 -1.77 0.90 -3.85
C ARG A 100 -3.00 1.36 -4.63
N TYR A 101 -3.83 2.22 -4.05
CA TYR A 101 -4.98 2.82 -4.72
C TYR A 101 -4.57 3.54 -6.00
N ARG A 102 -3.60 4.48 -5.92
CA ARG A 102 -3.10 5.20 -7.10
C ARG A 102 -2.60 4.27 -8.19
N ARG A 103 -1.79 3.27 -7.83
CA ARG A 103 -1.29 2.28 -8.78
C ARG A 103 -2.42 1.48 -9.42
N ALA A 104 -3.47 1.15 -8.68
CA ALA A 104 -4.63 0.47 -9.23
C ALA A 104 -5.36 1.36 -10.25
N VAL A 105 -5.58 2.65 -9.94
CA VAL A 105 -6.12 3.62 -10.91
C VAL A 105 -5.20 3.76 -12.13
N GLU A 106 -3.90 3.91 -11.94
CA GLU A 106 -2.93 4.05 -13.04
C GLU A 106 -2.93 2.84 -13.99
N ARG A 107 -3.14 1.63 -13.47
CA ARG A 107 -3.21 0.40 -14.26
C ARG A 107 -4.48 0.29 -15.09
N SER A 108 -5.59 0.86 -14.65
CA SER A 108 -6.85 0.84 -15.39
C SER A 108 -6.97 1.97 -16.43
N LEU A 109 -6.07 2.98 -16.39
CA LEU A 109 -6.10 4.10 -17.35
C LEU A 109 -6.00 3.67 -18.82
N PRO A 110 -5.15 2.70 -19.22
CA PRO A 110 -5.07 2.26 -20.60
C PRO A 110 -6.40 1.68 -21.11
N GLU A 111 -7.04 0.85 -20.30
CA GLU A 111 -8.34 0.25 -20.60
C GLU A 111 -9.43 1.33 -20.69
N GLY A 112 -9.47 2.25 -19.71
CA GLY A 112 -10.37 3.38 -19.74
C GLY A 112 -10.16 4.30 -20.95
N ALA A 113 -8.90 4.53 -21.33
CA ALA A 113 -8.57 5.32 -22.53
C ALA A 113 -9.10 4.64 -23.81
N THR A 114 -8.97 3.33 -23.91
CA THR A 114 -9.48 2.56 -25.06
C THR A 114 -11.01 2.61 -25.10
N ALA A 115 -11.69 2.36 -23.98
CA ALA A 115 -13.16 2.41 -23.91
C ALA A 115 -13.71 3.80 -24.28
N ILE A 116 -13.07 4.88 -23.79
CA ILE A 116 -13.44 6.24 -24.16
C ILE A 116 -13.20 6.48 -25.65
N ALA A 117 -12.06 6.04 -26.19
CA ALA A 117 -11.72 6.21 -27.60
C ALA A 117 -12.71 5.49 -28.53
N ASP A 118 -13.14 4.29 -28.16
CA ASP A 118 -14.12 3.51 -28.95
C ASP A 118 -15.50 4.17 -28.93
N SER A 119 -15.94 4.64 -27.78
CA SER A 119 -17.19 5.40 -27.65
C SER A 119 -17.16 6.73 -28.44
N LEU A 120 -16.04 7.46 -28.41
CA LEU A 120 -15.83 8.67 -29.21
C LEU A 120 -15.86 8.36 -30.72
N SER A 121 -15.24 7.25 -31.14
CA SER A 121 -15.24 6.81 -32.53
C SER A 121 -16.64 6.43 -33.04
N ALA A 122 -17.52 6.01 -32.13
CA ALA A 122 -18.95 5.80 -32.40
C ALA A 122 -19.76 7.11 -32.44
N GLY A 123 -19.08 8.28 -32.38
CA GLY A 123 -19.73 9.59 -32.49
C GLY A 123 -20.32 10.13 -31.18
N ARG A 124 -20.03 9.52 -30.05
CA ARG A 124 -20.53 10.01 -28.77
C ARG A 124 -19.73 11.23 -28.27
N SER A 125 -20.37 12.04 -27.46
CA SER A 125 -19.68 13.16 -26.78
C SER A 125 -18.70 12.65 -25.73
N LEU A 126 -17.65 13.42 -25.41
CA LEU A 126 -16.69 13.08 -24.36
C LEU A 126 -17.36 12.75 -23.01
N ARG A 127 -18.42 13.50 -22.66
CA ARG A 127 -19.18 13.26 -21.42
C ARG A 127 -19.85 11.89 -21.43
N ALA A 128 -20.53 11.55 -22.53
CA ALA A 128 -21.18 10.24 -22.70
C ALA A 128 -20.15 9.11 -22.75
N SER A 129 -19.01 9.32 -23.41
CA SER A 129 -17.93 8.32 -23.50
C SER A 129 -17.27 8.04 -22.15
N LEU A 130 -17.10 9.06 -21.30
CA LEU A 130 -16.62 8.89 -19.94
C LEU A 130 -17.61 8.08 -19.08
N ALA A 131 -18.91 8.39 -19.16
CA ALA A 131 -19.93 7.65 -18.42
C ALA A 131 -20.01 6.18 -18.86
N GLU A 132 -19.93 5.92 -20.16
CA GLU A 132 -19.95 4.57 -20.72
C GLU A 132 -18.70 3.76 -20.35
N SER A 133 -17.52 4.39 -20.36
CA SER A 133 -16.27 3.72 -20.00
C SER A 133 -16.24 3.20 -18.55
N VAL A 134 -17.03 3.78 -17.65
CA VAL A 134 -17.18 3.29 -16.28
C VAL A 134 -17.73 1.87 -16.24
N ALA A 135 -18.65 1.52 -17.14
CA ALA A 135 -19.27 0.20 -17.18
C ALA A 135 -18.31 -0.91 -17.64
N SER A 136 -17.23 -0.54 -18.36
CA SER A 136 -16.21 -1.49 -18.84
C SER A 136 -15.03 -1.66 -17.90
N LEU A 137 -14.99 -0.93 -16.79
CA LEU A 137 -13.88 -0.93 -15.84
C LEU A 137 -14.33 -1.43 -14.49
N ASP A 138 -13.38 -2.04 -13.76
CA ASP A 138 -13.58 -2.47 -12.39
C ASP A 138 -12.68 -1.72 -11.41
N GLY A 139 -13.10 -1.72 -10.14
CA GLY A 139 -12.30 -1.26 -9.01
C GLY A 139 -12.03 0.25 -8.97
N PRO A 140 -10.85 0.67 -8.49
CA PRO A 140 -10.56 2.08 -8.24
C PRO A 140 -10.57 2.97 -9.48
N GLY A 141 -10.23 2.43 -10.64
CA GLY A 141 -10.27 3.18 -11.91
C GLY A 141 -11.67 3.55 -12.33
N ALA A 142 -12.60 2.58 -12.27
CA ALA A 142 -14.03 2.83 -12.49
C ALA A 142 -14.56 3.92 -11.56
N SER A 143 -14.23 3.83 -10.26
CA SER A 143 -14.67 4.80 -9.25
C SER A 143 -14.17 6.22 -9.53
N GLU A 144 -12.93 6.37 -10.00
CA GLU A 144 -12.37 7.68 -10.34
C GLU A 144 -12.96 8.26 -11.62
N LEU A 145 -13.16 7.44 -12.67
CA LEU A 145 -13.82 7.88 -13.89
C LEU A 145 -15.31 8.16 -13.67
N ALA A 146 -16.00 7.36 -12.83
CA ALA A 146 -17.39 7.63 -12.44
C ALA A 146 -17.50 8.98 -11.72
N ARG A 147 -16.57 9.29 -10.81
CA ARG A 147 -16.54 10.59 -10.14
C ARG A 147 -16.33 11.74 -11.13
N LEU A 148 -15.39 11.57 -12.09
CA LEU A 148 -15.14 12.55 -13.12
C LEU A 148 -16.38 12.74 -14.02
N ALA A 149 -17.01 11.67 -14.45
CA ALA A 149 -18.24 11.69 -15.25
C ALA A 149 -19.37 12.41 -14.49
N GLY A 150 -19.59 12.07 -13.22
CA GLY A 150 -20.60 12.69 -12.37
C GLY A 150 -20.35 14.19 -12.15
N GLU A 151 -19.10 14.64 -11.98
CA GLU A 151 -18.80 16.08 -11.92
C GLU A 151 -19.19 16.79 -13.22
N LEU A 152 -18.96 16.16 -14.37
CA LEU A 152 -19.34 16.71 -15.68
C LEU A 152 -20.87 16.71 -15.88
N GLU A 153 -21.57 15.68 -15.39
CA GLU A 153 -23.06 15.62 -15.43
C GLU A 153 -23.69 16.72 -14.59
N LEU A 154 -23.10 17.03 -13.44
CA LEU A 154 -23.51 18.14 -12.59
C LEU A 154 -23.17 19.53 -13.16
N GLY A 155 -22.63 19.58 -14.37
CA GLY A 155 -22.36 20.83 -15.10
C GLY A 155 -20.98 21.43 -14.83
N ALA A 156 -20.07 20.74 -14.15
CA ALA A 156 -18.71 21.22 -13.99
C ALA A 156 -18.00 21.33 -15.35
N GLY A 157 -17.18 22.38 -15.51
CA GLY A 157 -16.34 22.52 -16.70
C GLY A 157 -15.31 21.39 -16.80
N THR A 158 -15.14 20.82 -18.01
CA THR A 158 -14.19 19.70 -18.22
C THR A 158 -12.79 20.02 -17.71
N THR A 159 -12.27 21.21 -18.01
CA THR A 159 -10.94 21.64 -17.56
C THR A 159 -10.84 21.66 -16.03
N GLU A 160 -11.87 22.15 -15.36
CA GLU A 160 -11.89 22.26 -13.90
C GLU A 160 -12.02 20.89 -13.21
N ALA A 161 -12.92 20.03 -13.70
CA ALA A 161 -13.10 18.67 -13.19
C ALA A 161 -11.81 17.85 -13.34
N VAL A 162 -11.19 17.87 -14.50
CA VAL A 162 -9.92 17.20 -14.78
C VAL A 162 -8.79 17.78 -13.91
N ALA A 163 -8.74 19.12 -13.72
CA ALA A 163 -7.73 19.73 -12.85
C ALA A 163 -7.89 19.32 -11.38
N ARG A 164 -9.13 19.18 -10.88
CA ARG A 164 -9.40 18.65 -9.52
C ARG A 164 -8.93 17.20 -9.41
N TRP A 165 -9.23 16.37 -10.39
CA TRP A 165 -8.80 14.98 -10.44
C TRP A 165 -7.27 14.84 -10.42
N ARG A 166 -6.55 15.58 -11.27
CA ARG A 166 -5.08 15.64 -11.27
C ARG A 166 -4.49 16.01 -9.90
N ARG A 167 -5.00 17.06 -9.26
CA ARG A 167 -4.55 17.50 -7.92
C ARG A 167 -4.77 16.44 -6.86
N ARG A 168 -5.85 15.65 -6.96
CA ARG A 168 -6.15 14.57 -6.02
C ARG A 168 -5.23 13.37 -6.23
N MET A 169 -5.00 12.97 -7.46
CA MET A 169 -4.22 11.78 -7.81
C MET A 169 -2.71 12.01 -7.71
N ARG A 170 -2.22 13.16 -8.11
CA ARG A 170 -0.78 13.52 -8.11
C ARG A 170 0.06 12.42 -8.75
N SER A 171 -0.25 12.04 -9.96
CA SER A 171 0.37 10.96 -10.71
C SER A 171 0.70 11.43 -12.11
N GLU A 172 1.91 11.16 -12.57
CA GLU A 172 2.37 11.50 -13.92
C GLU A 172 1.53 10.82 -15.00
N ARG A 173 1.09 9.55 -14.76
CA ARG A 173 0.21 8.83 -15.70
C ARG A 173 -1.17 9.48 -15.80
N VAL A 174 -1.73 9.89 -14.66
CA VAL A 174 -3.00 10.65 -14.64
C VAL A 174 -2.84 12.01 -15.32
N ASP A 175 -1.69 12.68 -15.13
CA ASP A 175 -1.40 13.96 -15.77
C ASP A 175 -1.33 13.82 -17.29
N ALA A 176 -0.69 12.78 -17.79
CA ALA A 176 -0.61 12.48 -19.22
C ALA A 176 -2.00 12.16 -19.81
N PHE A 177 -2.79 11.34 -19.13
CA PHE A 177 -4.16 11.03 -19.54
C PHE A 177 -5.05 12.29 -19.54
N ALA A 178 -4.95 13.10 -18.51
CA ALA A 178 -5.68 14.35 -18.39
C ALA A 178 -5.28 15.35 -19.49
N ALA A 179 -4.00 15.43 -19.84
CA ALA A 179 -3.54 16.25 -20.95
C ALA A 179 -4.13 15.76 -22.27
N ALA A 180 -4.21 14.45 -22.50
CA ALA A 180 -4.88 13.88 -23.67
C ALA A 180 -6.36 14.28 -23.74
N LEU A 181 -7.10 14.18 -22.62
CA LEU A 181 -8.50 14.59 -22.56
C LEU A 181 -8.72 16.09 -22.83
N LEU A 182 -7.80 16.94 -22.39
CA LEU A 182 -7.91 18.38 -22.55
C LEU A 182 -7.43 18.89 -23.93
N SER A 183 -6.61 18.12 -24.63
CA SER A 183 -6.07 18.51 -25.94
C SER A 183 -7.14 18.68 -27.02
N GLN A 184 -8.27 17.99 -26.88
CA GLN A 184 -9.42 18.12 -27.80
C GLN A 184 -9.90 19.58 -27.95
N ARG A 185 -9.86 20.38 -26.87
CA ARG A 185 -10.32 21.78 -26.89
C ARG A 185 -9.36 22.72 -27.63
N LEU A 186 -8.07 22.35 -27.69
CA LEU A 186 -7.02 23.24 -28.21
C LEU A 186 -6.70 22.99 -29.69
N ALA A 187 -6.94 21.79 -30.21
CA ALA A 187 -6.45 21.40 -31.53
C ALA A 187 -7.50 20.87 -32.50
N GLY A 188 -8.78 20.72 -32.09
CA GLY A 188 -9.83 20.17 -32.98
C GLY A 188 -9.50 18.78 -33.55
N GLY A 189 -8.62 18.06 -32.92
CA GLY A 189 -7.99 16.86 -33.43
C GLY A 189 -8.67 15.55 -33.01
N ASP A 190 -8.19 14.46 -33.57
CA ASP A 190 -8.60 13.09 -33.29
C ASP A 190 -8.28 12.69 -31.82
N LEU A 191 -9.20 13.00 -30.89
CA LEU A 191 -9.10 12.62 -29.50
C LEU A 191 -9.09 11.10 -29.33
N ALA A 192 -9.87 10.38 -30.13
CA ALA A 192 -9.93 8.92 -30.05
C ALA A 192 -8.57 8.31 -30.40
N GLY A 193 -7.94 8.77 -31.48
CA GLY A 193 -6.59 8.34 -31.84
C GLY A 193 -5.54 8.72 -30.80
N LEU A 194 -5.66 9.88 -30.16
CA LEU A 194 -4.74 10.29 -29.10
C LEU A 194 -4.86 9.40 -27.86
N LEU A 195 -6.09 9.07 -27.43
CA LEU A 195 -6.34 8.17 -26.30
C LEU A 195 -5.87 6.74 -26.60
N ARG A 196 -6.03 6.23 -27.84
CA ARG A 196 -5.47 4.94 -28.23
C ARG A 196 -3.94 4.95 -28.16
N ARG A 197 -3.28 6.00 -28.66
CA ARG A 197 -1.83 6.14 -28.53
C ARG A 197 -1.38 6.19 -27.08
N PHE A 198 -2.12 6.89 -26.21
CA PHE A 198 -1.86 6.88 -24.77
C PHE A 198 -1.99 5.46 -24.20
N ALA A 199 -3.05 4.72 -24.55
CA ALA A 199 -3.29 3.35 -24.07
C ALA A 199 -2.15 2.40 -24.46
N VAL A 200 -1.75 2.41 -25.74
CA VAL A 200 -0.64 1.60 -26.26
C VAL A 200 0.68 1.94 -25.56
N GLY A 201 1.01 3.22 -25.45
CA GLY A 201 2.25 3.66 -24.80
C GLY A 201 2.27 3.37 -23.30
N ALA A 202 1.12 3.38 -22.62
CA ALA A 202 1.03 3.03 -21.21
C ALA A 202 1.14 1.52 -20.99
N ALA A 203 0.54 0.70 -21.85
CA ALA A 203 0.65 -0.75 -21.81
C ALA A 203 2.08 -1.23 -22.05
N GLU A 204 2.77 -0.64 -23.02
CA GLU A 204 4.17 -0.97 -23.31
C GLU A 204 5.11 -0.65 -22.14
N ARG A 205 4.93 0.52 -21.50
CA ARG A 205 5.72 0.86 -20.29
C ARG A 205 5.48 -0.11 -19.15
N GLU A 206 4.26 -0.58 -18.95
CA GLU A 206 3.97 -1.57 -17.89
C GLU A 206 4.61 -2.91 -18.22
N ARG A 207 4.57 -3.35 -19.49
CA ARG A 207 5.23 -4.57 -19.97
C ARG A 207 6.74 -4.54 -19.73
N VAL A 208 7.41 -3.45 -20.14
CA VAL A 208 8.85 -3.27 -19.89
C VAL A 208 9.16 -3.28 -18.38
N ALA A 209 8.31 -2.65 -17.56
CA ALA A 209 8.47 -2.65 -16.11
C ALA A 209 8.26 -4.04 -15.49
N GLU A 210 7.38 -4.86 -16.03
CA GLU A 210 7.19 -6.26 -15.60
C GLU A 210 8.35 -7.15 -16.00
N ASP A 211 8.85 -7.02 -17.21
CA ASP A 211 10.03 -7.74 -17.70
C ASP A 211 11.27 -7.41 -16.82
N ALA A 212 11.47 -6.15 -16.49
CA ALA A 212 12.55 -5.73 -15.60
C ALA A 212 12.37 -6.28 -14.17
N ARG A 213 11.14 -6.36 -13.65
CA ARG A 213 10.88 -6.95 -12.33
C ARG A 213 11.13 -8.45 -12.32
N SER A 214 10.70 -9.17 -13.37
CA SER A 214 10.90 -10.60 -13.49
C SER A 214 12.39 -10.95 -13.61
N ALA A 215 13.15 -10.22 -14.42
CA ALA A 215 14.59 -10.39 -14.54
C ALA A 215 15.33 -10.19 -13.21
N THR A 216 14.88 -9.26 -12.38
CA THR A 216 15.50 -8.99 -11.06
C THR A 216 14.96 -9.88 -9.93
N ALA A 217 13.84 -10.56 -10.11
CA ALA A 217 13.23 -11.40 -9.08
C ALA A 217 14.12 -12.58 -8.70
N GLN A 218 14.75 -13.22 -9.68
CA GLN A 218 15.67 -14.34 -9.46
C GLN A 218 16.91 -13.89 -8.67
N ALA A 219 17.51 -12.76 -9.04
CA ALA A 219 18.67 -12.21 -8.32
C ALA A 219 18.33 -11.85 -6.86
N ARG A 220 17.14 -11.28 -6.62
CA ARG A 220 16.67 -10.95 -5.27
C ARG A 220 16.40 -12.20 -4.44
N PHE A 221 15.81 -13.24 -5.06
CA PHE A 221 15.57 -14.51 -4.38
C PHE A 221 16.88 -15.18 -3.99
N THR A 222 17.85 -15.25 -4.90
CA THR A 222 19.18 -15.78 -4.60
C THR A 222 19.88 -14.99 -3.50
N GLY A 223 19.85 -13.65 -3.58
CA GLY A 223 20.41 -12.80 -2.53
C GLY A 223 19.75 -13.01 -1.17
N LEU A 224 18.42 -13.13 -1.13
CA LEU A 224 17.71 -13.45 0.11
C LEU A 224 18.12 -14.82 0.67
N LEU A 225 18.28 -15.82 -0.19
CA LEU A 225 18.65 -17.18 0.20
C LEU A 225 20.08 -17.22 0.78
N VAL A 226 21.00 -16.49 0.15
CA VAL A 226 22.38 -16.36 0.64
C VAL A 226 22.45 -15.72 2.03
N VAL A 227 21.59 -14.74 2.33
CA VAL A 227 21.52 -14.10 3.66
C VAL A 227 20.71 -14.94 4.65
N ALA A 228 19.62 -15.57 4.19
CA ALA A 228 18.75 -16.35 5.07
C ALA A 228 19.37 -17.67 5.53
N MET A 229 20.19 -18.32 4.69
CA MET A 229 20.81 -19.60 5.04
C MET A 229 21.74 -19.54 6.28
N PRO A 230 22.72 -18.62 6.34
CA PRO A 230 23.58 -18.50 7.52
C PRO A 230 22.79 -18.09 8.78
N THR A 231 21.84 -17.15 8.60
CA THR A 231 21.00 -16.67 9.69
C THR A 231 20.09 -17.78 10.24
N GLY A 232 19.46 -18.54 9.34
CA GLY A 232 18.63 -19.69 9.70
C GLY A 232 19.44 -20.81 10.34
N GLY A 233 20.65 -21.08 9.83
CA GLY A 233 21.58 -22.05 10.41
C GLY A 233 22.02 -21.67 11.83
N ALA A 234 22.36 -20.40 12.05
CA ALA A 234 22.75 -19.89 13.37
C ALA A 234 21.58 -19.97 14.38
N LEU A 235 20.36 -19.64 13.96
CA LEU A 235 19.16 -19.78 14.78
C LEU A 235 18.85 -21.24 15.12
N LEU A 236 19.00 -22.15 14.16
CA LEU A 236 18.80 -23.57 14.37
C LEU A 236 19.84 -24.15 15.33
N ALA A 237 21.10 -23.74 15.19
CA ALA A 237 22.16 -24.14 16.09
C ALA A 237 21.91 -23.67 17.55
N GLU A 238 21.46 -22.44 17.74
CA GLU A 238 21.05 -21.91 19.05
C GLU A 238 19.87 -22.68 19.64
N LEU A 239 18.97 -23.17 18.83
CA LEU A 239 17.80 -23.95 19.25
C LEU A 239 18.20 -25.35 19.74
N LEU A 240 19.22 -25.97 19.09
CA LEU A 240 19.74 -27.28 19.42
C LEU A 240 20.71 -27.23 20.59
N GLU A 241 21.56 -26.22 20.66
CA GLU A 241 22.52 -25.97 21.71
C GLU A 241 22.37 -24.54 22.24
N PRO A 242 21.56 -24.31 23.32
CA PRO A 242 21.39 -22.99 23.90
C PRO A 242 22.72 -22.42 24.41
N GLY A 243 23.12 -21.25 23.91
CA GLY A 243 24.39 -20.60 24.16
C GLY A 243 25.41 -20.70 23.02
N PHE A 244 25.06 -21.36 21.92
CA PHE A 244 25.89 -21.44 20.71
C PHE A 244 26.28 -20.07 20.17
N LEU A 245 25.30 -19.15 20.03
CA LEU A 245 25.54 -17.78 19.55
C LEU A 245 26.44 -17.00 20.51
N ALA A 246 26.32 -17.21 21.82
CA ALA A 246 27.17 -16.56 22.81
C ALA A 246 28.62 -17.05 22.70
N THR A 247 28.84 -18.34 22.52
CA THR A 247 30.19 -18.91 22.33
C THR A 247 30.79 -18.52 20.97
N LEU A 248 29.95 -18.43 19.92
CA LEU A 248 30.37 -17.97 18.61
C LEU A 248 30.82 -16.51 18.65
N LEU A 249 30.06 -15.62 19.29
CA LEU A 249 30.40 -14.20 19.44
C LEU A 249 31.59 -13.95 20.36
N ALA A 250 31.83 -14.84 21.35
CA ALA A 250 32.98 -14.75 22.24
C ALA A 250 34.28 -15.21 21.56
N SER A 251 34.22 -15.93 20.45
CA SER A 251 35.41 -16.37 19.73
C SER A 251 35.97 -15.23 18.84
N PRO A 252 37.25 -14.82 19.03
CA PRO A 252 37.86 -13.69 18.29
C PRO A 252 37.76 -13.81 16.76
N PRO A 253 37.99 -15.01 16.14
CA PRO A 253 37.91 -15.13 14.70
C PRO A 253 36.49 -15.00 14.15
N ALA A 254 35.47 -15.47 14.88
CA ALA A 254 34.07 -15.36 14.44
C ALA A 254 33.56 -13.92 14.58
N ALA A 255 33.93 -13.22 15.65
CA ALA A 255 33.61 -11.80 15.81
C ALA A 255 34.21 -10.92 14.67
N PHE A 256 35.44 -11.25 14.26
CA PHE A 256 36.10 -10.56 13.13
C PHE A 256 35.37 -10.81 11.80
N LEU A 257 35.01 -12.08 11.52
CA LEU A 257 34.30 -12.44 10.30
C LEU A 257 32.89 -11.83 10.25
N LEU A 258 32.18 -11.79 11.38
CA LEU A 258 30.88 -11.14 11.49
C LEU A 258 30.98 -9.61 11.31
N GLY A 259 32.00 -9.00 11.87
CA GLY A 259 32.30 -7.59 11.66
C GLY A 259 32.61 -7.26 10.21
N LEU A 260 33.35 -8.10 9.52
CA LEU A 260 33.67 -7.98 8.09
C LEU A 260 32.41 -8.15 7.22
N ALA A 261 31.57 -9.14 7.55
CA ALA A 261 30.29 -9.39 6.84
C ALA A 261 29.25 -8.27 7.02
N ALA A 262 29.29 -7.55 8.16
CA ALA A 262 28.42 -6.41 8.39
C ALA A 262 28.89 -5.12 7.68
N LEU A 263 30.13 -5.10 7.21
CA LEU A 263 30.76 -3.95 6.54
C LEU A 263 30.64 -4.04 5.01
N LEU A 264 30.40 -5.25 4.47
CA LEU A 264 30.12 -5.55 3.06
C LEU A 264 28.61 -5.45 2.75
#